data_d7922f231c6482c35cca9c792640558f
#
_entry.id   d7922f231c6482c35cca9c792640558f
#
_cell.length_a   1.000
_cell.length_b   1.000
_cell.length_c   1.000
_cell.angle_alpha   90.00
_cell.angle_beta   90.00
_cell.angle_gamma   90.00
#
_symmetry.space_group_name_H-M   'P 1'
#
loop_
_entity.id
_entity.type
_entity.pdbx_description
1 polymer ?
#
loop_
_entity_poly.entity_id
_entity_poly.type
_entity_poly.pdbx_seq_one_letter_code
_entity_poly.pdbx_strand_id
1 'polypeptide(L)'
;MALSINSEGNDVAKYVAARGVTGCVLKYRLAHTGEDATQEFGAMLADGQKFHEMLGKVVPLAVADGLAAVTYVRQHASEWGVSPDRVGIIGFSAGGAVTAGVAFHYLPEGWPAFVAPIYAGGEMSKDASVPVDAPPMFVAAATDDQLGLAPESAALYEKWTSAHKSAELHLYAKGGHGFGMRKQNLPTDHWIDRFADWLELQGWLQK
;
A
#
# COMPACT_ATOMS: atom_id res chain seq x y z
N MET A 1 0.81 14.11 -8.94
CA MET A 1 0.56 13.30 -7.69
C MET A 1 1.70 13.58 -6.74
N ALA A 2 1.43 13.94 -5.48
CA ALA A 2 2.47 14.25 -4.49
C ALA A 2 2.65 13.08 -3.52
N LEU A 3 3.88 12.87 -3.03
CA LEU A 3 4.16 11.88 -1.99
C LEU A 3 3.81 12.46 -0.61
N SER A 4 2.93 11.79 0.13
CA SER A 4 2.66 12.10 1.55
C SER A 4 3.75 11.48 2.45
N ILE A 5 4.99 11.91 2.24
CA ILE A 5 6.18 11.24 2.76
C ILE A 5 6.27 11.23 4.28
N ASN A 6 5.63 12.17 4.97
CA ASN A 6 5.67 12.21 6.43
C ASN A 6 4.67 11.22 7.02
N SER A 7 3.36 11.47 6.90
CA SER A 7 2.31 10.70 7.58
C SER A 7 2.10 9.29 7.00
N GLU A 8 2.49 9.04 5.76
CA GLU A 8 2.31 7.76 5.07
C GLU A 8 3.64 7.02 4.78
N GLY A 9 4.77 7.67 5.04
CA GLY A 9 6.11 7.11 4.86
C GLY A 9 6.89 7.12 6.17
N ASN A 10 7.49 8.25 6.51
CA ASN A 10 8.43 8.37 7.63
C ASN A 10 7.83 7.97 8.99
N ASP A 11 6.59 8.37 9.27
CA ASP A 11 5.97 8.09 10.57
C ASP A 11 5.57 6.63 10.71
N VAL A 12 5.14 6.00 9.60
CA VAL A 12 4.92 4.54 9.55
C VAL A 12 6.24 3.78 9.72
N ALA A 13 7.30 4.19 9.00
CA ALA A 13 8.62 3.58 9.14
C ALA A 13 9.16 3.68 10.57
N LYS A 14 9.02 4.84 11.23
CA LYS A 14 9.38 5.01 12.65
C LYS A 14 8.56 4.13 13.58
N TYR A 15 7.25 4.01 13.32
CA TYR A 15 6.37 3.18 14.14
C TYR A 15 6.77 1.69 14.11
N VAL A 16 7.05 1.15 12.92
CA VAL A 16 7.48 -0.25 12.78
C VAL A 16 8.93 -0.43 13.27
N ALA A 17 9.80 0.56 13.08
CA ALA A 17 11.17 0.52 13.58
C ALA A 17 11.24 0.44 15.12
N ALA A 18 10.35 1.15 15.82
CA ALA A 18 10.23 1.05 17.27
C ALA A 18 9.78 -0.36 17.75
N ARG A 19 9.36 -1.23 16.83
CA ARG A 19 8.94 -2.61 17.07
C ARG A 19 9.90 -3.65 16.45
N GLY A 20 11.11 -3.23 16.07
CA GLY A 20 12.14 -4.12 15.55
C GLY A 20 12.03 -4.46 14.06
N VAL A 21 11.21 -3.73 13.30
CA VAL A 21 11.10 -3.90 11.84
C VAL A 21 11.85 -2.78 11.12
N THR A 22 12.75 -3.11 10.20
CA THR A 22 13.42 -2.11 9.36
C THR A 22 12.41 -1.51 8.38
N GLY A 23 12.18 -0.20 8.46
CA GLY A 23 11.30 0.54 7.56
C GLY A 23 12.08 1.27 6.46
N CYS A 24 11.81 0.94 5.19
CA CYS A 24 12.34 1.63 4.03
C CYS A 24 11.23 2.43 3.35
N VAL A 25 11.50 3.70 3.00
CA VAL A 25 10.54 4.56 2.32
C VAL A 25 10.90 4.64 0.84
N LEU A 26 10.04 4.08 -0.02
CA LEU A 26 10.21 4.11 -1.47
C LEU A 26 9.67 5.43 -2.05
N LYS A 27 10.50 6.13 -2.80
CA LYS A 27 10.10 7.22 -3.69
C LYS A 27 9.96 6.66 -5.11
N TYR A 28 8.76 6.23 -5.45
CA TYR A 28 8.46 5.68 -6.78
C TYR A 28 8.16 6.81 -7.79
N ARG A 29 8.19 6.49 -9.07
CA ARG A 29 7.90 7.43 -10.16
C ARG A 29 6.47 7.97 -10.08
N LEU A 30 6.35 9.28 -10.24
CA LEU A 30 5.09 10.02 -10.19
C LEU A 30 4.79 10.64 -11.55
N ALA A 31 3.53 11.07 -11.76
CA ALA A 31 3.21 11.96 -12.85
C ALA A 31 4.00 13.27 -12.68
N HIS A 32 4.59 13.71 -13.77
CA HIS A 32 5.28 15.02 -13.78
C HIS A 32 4.24 16.12 -13.59
N THR A 33 4.52 17.03 -12.68
CA THR A 33 3.74 18.26 -12.42
C THR A 33 4.65 19.47 -12.58
N GLY A 34 4.04 20.61 -12.90
CA GLY A 34 4.73 21.90 -12.93
C GLY A 34 4.95 22.45 -11.51
N GLU A 35 4.97 23.78 -11.41
CA GLU A 35 5.28 24.48 -10.15
C GLU A 35 4.19 24.32 -9.08
N ASP A 36 2.90 24.22 -9.47
CA ASP A 36 1.78 24.00 -8.54
C ASP A 36 1.16 22.61 -8.70
N ALA A 37 1.84 21.62 -8.12
CA ALA A 37 1.39 20.23 -8.16
C ALA A 37 0.00 20.01 -7.56
N THR A 38 -0.42 20.83 -6.57
CA THR A 38 -1.71 20.70 -5.90
C THR A 38 -2.84 21.16 -6.81
N GLN A 39 -2.67 22.32 -7.44
CA GLN A 39 -3.64 22.87 -8.37
C GLN A 39 -3.78 21.98 -9.62
N GLU A 40 -2.67 21.53 -10.18
CA GLU A 40 -2.67 20.65 -11.34
C GLU A 40 -3.32 19.31 -11.07
N PHE A 41 -3.04 18.72 -9.90
CA PHE A 41 -3.69 17.48 -9.48
C PHE A 41 -5.19 17.67 -9.26
N GLY A 42 -5.61 18.78 -8.64
CA GLY A 42 -7.02 19.13 -8.49
C GLY A 42 -7.74 19.28 -9.84
N ALA A 43 -7.11 19.92 -10.80
CA ALA A 43 -7.62 20.06 -12.16
C ALA A 43 -7.72 18.72 -12.90
N MET A 44 -6.74 17.81 -12.70
CA MET A 44 -6.79 16.46 -13.23
C MET A 44 -7.92 15.63 -12.63
N LEU A 45 -8.11 15.71 -11.32
CA LEU A 45 -9.23 15.00 -10.65
C LEU A 45 -10.61 15.47 -11.15
N ALA A 46 -10.74 16.75 -11.51
CA ALA A 46 -11.95 17.30 -12.08
C ALA A 46 -12.22 16.82 -13.52
N ASP A 47 -11.19 16.38 -14.25
CA ASP A 47 -11.26 15.81 -15.59
C ASP A 47 -10.99 14.30 -15.51
N GLY A 48 -12.05 13.52 -15.29
CA GLY A 48 -11.94 12.06 -15.10
C GLY A 48 -11.23 11.33 -16.25
N GLN A 49 -11.36 11.81 -17.50
CA GLN A 49 -10.68 11.18 -18.64
C GLN A 49 -9.17 11.42 -18.56
N LYS A 50 -8.72 12.65 -18.33
CA LYS A 50 -7.29 12.97 -18.17
C LYS A 50 -6.69 12.27 -16.96
N PHE A 51 -7.45 12.17 -15.87
CA PHE A 51 -7.02 11.43 -14.68
C PHE A 51 -6.79 9.95 -15.01
N HIS A 52 -7.73 9.30 -15.68
CA HIS A 52 -7.61 7.91 -16.10
C HIS A 52 -6.43 7.67 -17.06
N GLU A 53 -6.25 8.54 -18.05
CA GLU A 53 -5.11 8.49 -18.98
C GLU A 53 -3.76 8.65 -18.26
N MET A 54 -3.70 9.54 -17.27
CA MET A 54 -2.51 9.73 -16.44
C MET A 54 -2.21 8.48 -15.61
N LEU A 55 -3.23 7.90 -14.96
CA LEU A 55 -3.07 6.66 -14.19
C LEU A 55 -2.56 5.53 -15.07
N GLY A 56 -3.13 5.33 -16.25
CA GLY A 56 -2.71 4.29 -17.21
C GLY A 56 -1.24 4.39 -17.61
N LYS A 57 -0.66 5.61 -17.63
CA LYS A 57 0.77 5.83 -17.96
C LYS A 57 1.69 5.68 -16.75
N VAL A 58 1.27 6.12 -15.58
CA VAL A 58 2.15 6.28 -14.41
C VAL A 58 2.10 5.06 -13.49
N VAL A 59 0.92 4.47 -13.29
CA VAL A 59 0.78 3.34 -12.36
C VAL A 59 1.64 2.14 -12.75
N PRO A 60 1.73 1.71 -14.02
CA PRO A 60 2.63 0.62 -14.39
C PRO A 60 4.11 0.90 -14.07
N LEU A 61 4.56 2.15 -14.23
CA LEU A 61 5.92 2.54 -13.89
C LEU A 61 6.16 2.52 -12.38
N ALA A 62 5.19 3.01 -11.60
CA ALA A 62 5.24 3.00 -10.15
C ALA A 62 5.21 1.56 -9.58
N VAL A 63 4.41 0.67 -10.18
CA VAL A 63 4.39 -0.76 -9.83
C VAL A 63 5.73 -1.42 -10.14
N ALA A 64 6.34 -1.12 -11.29
CA ALA A 64 7.69 -1.61 -11.62
C ALA A 64 8.74 -1.14 -10.59
N ASP A 65 8.62 0.09 -10.08
CA ASP A 65 9.49 0.58 -8.99
C ASP A 65 9.25 -0.18 -7.68
N GLY A 66 8.00 -0.49 -7.35
CA GLY A 66 7.64 -1.31 -6.19
C GLY A 66 8.21 -2.73 -6.27
N LEU A 67 8.07 -3.37 -7.43
CA LEU A 67 8.65 -4.71 -7.71
C LEU A 67 10.17 -4.69 -7.57
N ALA A 68 10.83 -3.70 -8.19
CA ALA A 68 12.27 -3.52 -8.10
C ALA A 68 12.73 -3.27 -6.67
N ALA A 69 11.98 -2.48 -5.89
CA ALA A 69 12.33 -2.19 -4.50
C ALA A 69 12.28 -3.44 -3.61
N VAL A 70 11.22 -4.26 -3.72
CA VAL A 70 11.14 -5.52 -2.96
C VAL A 70 12.28 -6.45 -3.32
N THR A 71 12.55 -6.63 -4.62
CA THR A 71 13.67 -7.45 -5.11
C THR A 71 15.01 -6.92 -4.59
N TYR A 72 15.23 -5.60 -4.66
CA TYR A 72 16.46 -4.96 -4.17
C TYR A 72 16.69 -5.20 -2.68
N VAL A 73 15.67 -4.98 -1.85
CA VAL A 73 15.76 -5.19 -0.39
C VAL A 73 16.06 -6.65 -0.08
N ARG A 74 15.44 -7.61 -0.78
CA ARG A 74 15.71 -9.04 -0.61
C ARG A 74 17.15 -9.41 -0.97
N GLN A 75 17.67 -8.87 -2.07
CA GLN A 75 19.04 -9.11 -2.52
C GLN A 75 20.11 -8.53 -1.59
N HIS A 76 19.81 -7.41 -0.92
CA HIS A 76 20.72 -6.73 0.01
C HIS A 76 20.38 -7.00 1.48
N ALA A 77 19.51 -7.96 1.76
CA ALA A 77 19.01 -8.24 3.12
C ALA A 77 20.13 -8.55 4.11
N SER A 78 21.13 -9.31 3.71
CA SER A 78 22.29 -9.66 4.56
C SER A 78 23.12 -8.42 4.92
N GLU A 79 23.28 -7.46 4.03
CA GLU A 79 24.02 -6.22 4.26
C GLU A 79 23.33 -5.34 5.31
N TRP A 80 22.00 -5.43 5.40
CA TRP A 80 21.18 -4.62 6.29
C TRP A 80 20.75 -5.36 7.56
N GLY A 81 21.20 -6.61 7.74
CA GLY A 81 20.87 -7.42 8.90
C GLY A 81 19.40 -7.80 8.98
N VAL A 82 18.70 -7.86 7.84
CA VAL A 82 17.28 -8.26 7.74
C VAL A 82 17.14 -9.62 7.06
N SER A 83 16.01 -10.30 7.29
CA SER A 83 15.73 -11.58 6.64
C SER A 83 15.12 -11.36 5.25
N PRO A 84 15.66 -11.95 4.17
CA PRO A 84 15.10 -11.83 2.84
C PRO A 84 13.67 -12.39 2.72
N ASP A 85 13.31 -13.36 3.55
CA ASP A 85 11.99 -13.99 3.55
C ASP A 85 10.95 -13.25 4.40
N ARG A 86 11.33 -12.11 4.99
CA ARG A 86 10.47 -11.25 5.80
C ARG A 86 10.34 -9.83 5.25
N VAL A 87 10.53 -9.67 3.94
CA VAL A 87 10.39 -8.38 3.26
C VAL A 87 8.96 -8.25 2.75
N GLY A 88 8.19 -7.31 3.32
CA GLY A 88 6.85 -6.98 2.87
C GLY A 88 6.76 -5.57 2.29
N ILE A 89 5.60 -5.23 1.75
CA ILE A 89 5.31 -3.90 1.21
C ILE A 89 4.00 -3.37 1.75
N ILE A 90 4.01 -2.11 2.17
CA ILE A 90 2.82 -1.34 2.57
C ILE A 90 2.77 -0.06 1.75
N GLY A 91 1.58 0.34 1.36
CA GLY A 91 1.40 1.58 0.62
C GLY A 91 0.01 2.17 0.80
N PHE A 92 -0.11 3.47 0.53
CA PHE A 92 -1.26 4.30 0.85
C PHE A 92 -1.80 4.96 -0.42
N SER A 93 -3.11 4.96 -0.63
CA SER A 93 -3.74 5.60 -1.79
C SER A 93 -3.08 5.12 -3.10
N ALA A 94 -2.41 6.00 -3.83
CA ALA A 94 -1.63 5.64 -5.01
C ALA A 94 -0.51 4.62 -4.68
N GLY A 95 0.17 4.75 -3.53
CA GLY A 95 1.12 3.76 -3.03
C GLY A 95 0.44 2.44 -2.67
N GLY A 96 -0.83 2.47 -2.25
CA GLY A 96 -1.67 1.30 -2.08
C GLY A 96 -1.94 0.58 -3.41
N ALA A 97 -2.19 1.32 -4.48
CA ALA A 97 -2.31 0.76 -5.83
C ALA A 97 -0.98 0.13 -6.30
N VAL A 98 0.17 0.74 -5.98
CA VAL A 98 1.49 0.13 -6.21
C VAL A 98 1.63 -1.18 -5.44
N THR A 99 1.27 -1.19 -4.16
CA THR A 99 1.30 -2.38 -3.30
C THR A 99 0.40 -3.49 -3.85
N ALA A 100 -0.83 -3.16 -4.27
CA ALA A 100 -1.71 -4.09 -4.93
C ALA A 100 -1.10 -4.61 -6.24
N GLY A 101 -0.53 -3.74 -7.06
CA GLY A 101 0.17 -4.14 -8.30
C GLY A 101 1.32 -5.12 -8.02
N VAL A 102 2.13 -4.87 -6.99
CA VAL A 102 3.18 -5.82 -6.55
C VAL A 102 2.56 -7.16 -6.16
N ALA A 103 1.44 -7.16 -5.42
CA ALA A 103 0.77 -8.38 -4.97
C ALA A 103 0.29 -9.31 -6.11
N PHE A 104 0.05 -8.76 -7.30
CA PHE A 104 -0.39 -9.53 -8.47
C PHE A 104 0.71 -9.85 -9.49
N HIS A 105 1.83 -9.12 -9.47
CA HIS A 105 2.81 -9.14 -10.58
C HIS A 105 4.25 -9.40 -10.12
N TYR A 106 4.48 -9.83 -8.87
CA TYR A 106 5.82 -10.17 -8.42
C TYR A 106 6.40 -11.37 -9.19
N LEU A 107 7.73 -11.41 -9.26
CA LEU A 107 8.47 -12.59 -9.69
C LEU A 107 9.03 -13.32 -8.44
N PRO A 108 9.43 -14.59 -8.53
CA PRO A 108 9.89 -15.36 -7.37
C PRO A 108 10.99 -14.68 -6.55
N GLU A 109 11.93 -14.01 -7.22
CA GLU A 109 13.02 -13.27 -6.55
C GLU A 109 12.54 -12.02 -5.81
N GLY A 110 11.39 -11.46 -6.19
CA GLY A 110 10.75 -10.30 -5.57
C GLY A 110 9.47 -10.64 -4.80
N TRP A 111 9.26 -11.92 -4.43
CA TRP A 111 8.09 -12.34 -3.67
C TRP A 111 7.99 -11.61 -2.33
N PRO A 112 6.92 -10.84 -2.07
CA PRO A 112 6.75 -10.14 -0.80
C PRO A 112 6.20 -11.09 0.27
N ALA A 113 6.76 -11.06 1.48
CA ALA A 113 6.26 -11.86 2.60
C ALA A 113 4.84 -11.48 3.01
N PHE A 114 4.48 -10.21 2.80
CA PHE A 114 3.12 -9.68 2.96
C PHE A 114 2.91 -8.45 2.11
N VAL A 115 1.65 -8.09 1.91
CA VAL A 115 1.24 -6.85 1.25
C VAL A 115 0.18 -6.13 2.08
N ALA A 116 0.29 -4.82 2.21
CA ALA A 116 -0.66 -4.01 2.96
C ALA A 116 -1.12 -2.78 2.16
N PRO A 117 -2.08 -2.93 1.23
CA PRO A 117 -2.69 -1.82 0.51
C PRO A 117 -3.69 -1.09 1.41
N ILE A 118 -3.39 0.17 1.78
CA ILE A 118 -4.21 1.00 2.65
C ILE A 118 -4.96 2.03 1.80
N TYR A 119 -6.30 2.06 1.91
CA TYR A 119 -7.22 2.85 1.07
C TYR A 119 -6.76 2.92 -0.39
N ALA A 120 -6.50 1.75 -0.95
CA ALA A 120 -5.96 1.59 -2.31
C ALA A 120 -7.06 1.64 -3.37
N GLY A 121 -6.76 2.22 -4.52
CA GLY A 121 -7.55 2.04 -5.74
C GLY A 121 -7.29 0.68 -6.39
N GLY A 122 -8.31 0.10 -7.02
CA GLY A 122 -8.32 -1.26 -7.56
C GLY A 122 -7.90 -1.42 -9.03
N GLU A 123 -7.49 -0.36 -9.71
CA GLU A 123 -7.21 -0.34 -11.17
C GLU A 123 -6.30 -1.50 -11.63
N MET A 124 -5.20 -1.78 -10.90
CA MET A 124 -4.21 -2.79 -11.28
C MET A 124 -4.62 -4.23 -10.92
N SER A 125 -5.66 -4.40 -10.13
CA SER A 125 -6.10 -5.71 -9.63
C SER A 125 -7.37 -6.23 -10.29
N LYS A 126 -8.07 -5.38 -11.07
CA LYS A 126 -9.44 -5.62 -11.53
C LYS A 126 -9.57 -6.91 -12.33
N ASP A 127 -8.70 -7.10 -13.31
CA ASP A 127 -8.73 -8.26 -14.22
C ASP A 127 -7.64 -9.30 -13.93
N ALA A 128 -6.80 -9.05 -12.92
CA ALA A 128 -5.71 -9.96 -12.58
C ALA A 128 -6.20 -11.14 -11.72
N SER A 129 -5.72 -12.34 -11.97
CA SER A 129 -5.95 -13.50 -11.12
C SER A 129 -5.02 -13.47 -9.90
N VAL A 130 -5.53 -13.88 -8.73
CA VAL A 130 -4.70 -13.99 -7.52
C VAL A 130 -3.65 -15.09 -7.74
N PRO A 131 -2.36 -14.81 -7.52
CA PRO A 131 -1.30 -15.82 -7.66
C PRO A 131 -1.51 -17.03 -6.75
N VAL A 132 -1.05 -18.21 -7.19
CA VAL A 132 -1.19 -19.46 -6.40
C VAL A 132 -0.42 -19.39 -5.08
N ASP A 133 0.68 -18.65 -5.04
CA ASP A 133 1.54 -18.42 -3.87
C ASP A 133 1.39 -16.98 -3.31
N ALA A 134 0.21 -16.37 -3.52
CA ALA A 134 -0.06 -15.01 -3.08
C ALA A 134 0.19 -14.84 -1.56
N PRO A 135 0.89 -13.73 -1.17
CA PRO A 135 1.24 -13.47 0.21
C PRO A 135 0.00 -13.11 1.06
N PRO A 136 0.07 -13.23 2.38
CA PRO A 136 -0.95 -12.66 3.26
C PRO A 136 -1.14 -11.16 3.03
N MET A 137 -2.40 -10.68 3.15
CA MET A 137 -2.79 -9.31 2.87
C MET A 137 -3.46 -8.64 4.07
N PHE A 138 -3.07 -7.40 4.35
CA PHE A 138 -3.76 -6.53 5.30
C PHE A 138 -4.34 -5.32 4.57
N VAL A 139 -5.63 -5.05 4.74
CA VAL A 139 -6.34 -3.95 4.06
C VAL A 139 -7.00 -3.04 5.10
N ALA A 140 -6.87 -1.74 4.95
CA ALA A 140 -7.62 -0.77 5.76
C ALA A 140 -8.13 0.40 4.92
N ALA A 141 -9.38 0.82 5.16
CA ALA A 141 -9.98 1.97 4.50
C ALA A 141 -11.05 2.62 5.38
N ALA A 142 -11.51 3.82 5.01
CA ALA A 142 -12.63 4.49 5.65
C ALA A 142 -13.84 4.57 4.70
N THR A 143 -15.04 4.31 5.23
CA THR A 143 -16.28 4.30 4.42
C THR A 143 -16.66 5.71 3.94
N ASP A 144 -16.27 6.73 4.69
CA ASP A 144 -16.46 8.14 4.35
C ASP A 144 -15.31 8.73 3.49
N ASP A 145 -14.49 7.87 2.89
CA ASP A 145 -13.46 8.28 1.93
C ASP A 145 -14.10 8.99 0.72
N GLN A 146 -13.76 10.25 0.54
CA GLN A 146 -14.33 11.09 -0.52
C GLN A 146 -13.88 10.68 -1.93
N LEU A 147 -12.88 9.80 -2.07
CA LEU A 147 -12.50 9.19 -3.34
C LEU A 147 -13.23 7.86 -3.60
N GLY A 148 -14.04 7.39 -2.64
CA GLY A 148 -14.85 6.18 -2.79
C GLY A 148 -14.05 4.88 -2.81
N LEU A 149 -12.88 4.81 -2.18
CA LEU A 149 -11.98 3.65 -2.27
C LEU A 149 -12.30 2.51 -1.28
N ALA A 150 -13.25 2.69 -0.36
CA ALA A 150 -13.64 1.63 0.56
C ALA A 150 -14.26 0.40 -0.12
N PRO A 151 -15.17 0.53 -1.11
CA PRO A 151 -15.65 -0.61 -1.89
C PRO A 151 -14.56 -1.35 -2.66
N GLU A 152 -13.57 -0.62 -3.23
CA GLU A 152 -12.44 -1.24 -3.93
C GLU A 152 -11.53 -2.01 -2.97
N SER A 153 -11.30 -1.47 -1.78
CA SER A 153 -10.57 -2.14 -0.71
C SER A 153 -11.27 -3.43 -0.24
N ALA A 154 -12.60 -3.39 -0.12
CA ALA A 154 -13.40 -4.57 0.20
C ALA A 154 -13.37 -5.62 -0.91
N ALA A 155 -13.47 -5.21 -2.18
CA ALA A 155 -13.39 -6.10 -3.34
C ALA A 155 -12.00 -6.79 -3.43
N LEU A 156 -10.94 -6.09 -3.10
CA LEU A 156 -9.60 -6.67 -3.04
C LEU A 156 -9.49 -7.77 -1.97
N TYR A 157 -10.02 -7.51 -0.77
CA TYR A 157 -10.13 -8.51 0.30
C TYR A 157 -10.96 -9.74 -0.14
N GLU A 158 -12.13 -9.51 -0.73
CA GLU A 158 -13.02 -10.57 -1.23
C GLU A 158 -12.31 -11.43 -2.29
N LYS A 159 -11.60 -10.80 -3.21
CA LYS A 159 -10.83 -11.48 -4.25
C LYS A 159 -9.75 -12.39 -3.65
N TRP A 160 -9.06 -11.92 -2.60
CA TRP A 160 -8.03 -12.69 -1.91
C TRP A 160 -8.62 -13.90 -1.18
N THR A 161 -9.66 -13.68 -0.40
CA THR A 161 -10.32 -14.75 0.39
C THR A 161 -11.04 -15.77 -0.50
N SER A 162 -11.63 -15.34 -1.62
CA SER A 162 -12.22 -16.26 -2.61
C SER A 162 -11.17 -17.16 -3.28
N ALA A 163 -9.91 -16.71 -3.35
CA ALA A 163 -8.79 -17.54 -3.78
C ALA A 163 -8.17 -18.36 -2.64
N HIS A 164 -8.82 -18.43 -1.47
CA HIS A 164 -8.36 -19.14 -0.27
C HIS A 164 -7.00 -18.63 0.25
N LYS A 165 -6.75 -17.29 0.11
CA LYS A 165 -5.56 -16.63 0.64
C LYS A 165 -5.88 -15.91 1.94
N SER A 166 -4.87 -15.85 2.84
CA SER A 166 -4.99 -15.12 4.09
C SER A 166 -5.14 -13.63 3.83
N ALA A 167 -6.19 -13.03 4.37
CA ALA A 167 -6.39 -11.58 4.32
C ALA A 167 -7.12 -11.08 5.57
N GLU A 168 -6.82 -9.84 5.97
CA GLU A 168 -7.51 -9.13 7.04
C GLU A 168 -7.97 -7.76 6.52
N LEU A 169 -9.20 -7.36 6.84
CA LEU A 169 -9.82 -6.12 6.39
C LEU A 169 -10.35 -5.31 7.56
N HIS A 170 -9.97 -4.04 7.62
CA HIS A 170 -10.53 -3.05 8.54
C HIS A 170 -11.22 -1.91 7.78
N LEU A 171 -12.56 -1.86 7.85
CA LEU A 171 -13.36 -0.76 7.32
C LEU A 171 -13.87 0.11 8.46
N TYR A 172 -13.39 1.32 8.53
CA TYR A 172 -13.80 2.32 9.52
C TYR A 172 -14.95 3.16 8.98
N ALA A 173 -15.94 3.46 9.83
CA ALA A 173 -17.07 4.30 9.41
C ALA A 173 -16.63 5.72 9.05
N LYS A 174 -15.58 6.23 9.73
CA LYS A 174 -15.03 7.57 9.53
C LYS A 174 -13.51 7.57 9.55
N GLY A 175 -12.91 8.50 8.81
CA GLY A 175 -11.48 8.69 8.69
C GLY A 175 -11.12 9.52 7.46
N GLY A 176 -11.98 9.52 6.44
CA GLY A 176 -11.76 10.19 5.16
C GLY A 176 -10.62 9.53 4.38
N HIS A 177 -10.27 10.11 3.24
CA HIS A 177 -9.11 9.70 2.47
C HIS A 177 -7.79 10.17 3.10
N GLY A 178 -6.76 9.32 3.04
CA GLY A 178 -5.41 9.73 3.44
C GLY A 178 -5.28 9.90 4.96
N PHE A 179 -5.95 9.10 5.77
CA PHE A 179 -5.82 9.21 7.24
C PHE A 179 -4.38 8.93 7.71
N GLY A 180 -3.64 7.98 7.12
CA GLY A 180 -2.24 7.70 7.44
C GLY A 180 -1.97 7.68 8.95
N MET A 181 -0.90 8.34 9.38
CA MET A 181 -0.56 8.48 10.80
C MET A 181 -1.11 9.78 11.45
N ARG A 182 -2.02 10.49 10.74
CA ARG A 182 -2.64 11.71 11.27
C ARG A 182 -3.60 11.38 12.40
N LYS A 183 -3.52 12.14 13.49
CA LYS A 183 -4.46 12.02 14.61
C LYS A 183 -5.73 12.85 14.36
N GLN A 184 -6.87 12.19 14.37
CA GLN A 184 -8.19 12.76 14.10
C GLN A 184 -9.15 12.59 15.30
N ASN A 185 -8.69 11.90 16.36
CA ASN A 185 -9.52 11.45 17.50
C ASN A 185 -10.66 10.51 17.04
N LEU A 186 -10.36 9.66 16.07
CA LEU A 186 -11.26 8.66 15.50
C LEU A 186 -10.70 7.24 15.69
N PRO A 187 -11.55 6.20 15.61
CA PRO A 187 -11.05 4.81 15.61
C PRO A 187 -9.99 4.50 14.55
N THR A 188 -10.00 5.22 13.43
CA THR A 188 -8.95 5.13 12.39
C THR A 188 -7.55 5.48 12.90
N ASP A 189 -7.42 6.24 13.99
CA ASP A 189 -6.11 6.55 14.57
C ASP A 189 -5.37 5.31 15.08
N HIS A 190 -6.09 4.20 15.24
CA HIS A 190 -5.59 2.91 15.73
C HIS A 190 -5.42 1.85 14.63
N TRP A 191 -5.55 2.23 13.35
CA TRP A 191 -5.35 1.27 12.26
C TRP A 191 -3.94 0.66 12.28
N ILE A 192 -2.95 1.47 12.64
CA ILE A 192 -1.55 1.04 12.68
C ILE A 192 -1.28 0.04 13.83
N ASP A 193 -2.04 0.13 14.92
CA ASP A 193 -1.97 -0.83 16.02
C ASP A 193 -2.57 -2.17 15.56
N ARG A 194 -3.67 -2.16 14.79
CA ARG A 194 -4.25 -3.36 14.17
C ARG A 194 -3.29 -4.00 13.18
N PHE A 195 -2.59 -3.19 12.39
CA PHE A 195 -1.54 -3.69 11.52
C PHE A 195 -0.40 -4.35 12.30
N ALA A 196 0.02 -3.76 13.42
CA ALA A 196 1.05 -4.36 14.30
C ALA A 196 0.57 -5.68 14.91
N ASP A 197 -0.67 -5.75 15.42
CA ASP A 197 -1.26 -6.99 15.93
C ASP A 197 -1.29 -8.09 14.85
N TRP A 198 -1.64 -7.70 13.62
CA TRP A 198 -1.63 -8.61 12.48
C TRP A 198 -0.22 -9.10 12.13
N LEU A 199 0.77 -8.22 12.14
CA LEU A 199 2.18 -8.61 11.94
C LEU A 199 2.66 -9.58 13.04
N GLU A 200 2.23 -9.37 14.30
CA GLU A 200 2.52 -10.29 15.40
C GLU A 200 1.86 -11.66 15.20
N LEU A 201 0.58 -11.68 14.78
CA LEU A 201 -0.15 -12.91 14.46
C LEU A 201 0.55 -13.72 13.35
N GLN A 202 1.15 -13.04 12.37
CA GLN A 202 1.92 -13.68 11.28
C GLN A 202 3.34 -14.10 11.72
N GLY A 203 3.77 -13.78 12.94
CA GLY A 203 5.11 -14.11 13.46
C GLY A 203 6.23 -13.20 12.93
N TRP A 204 5.91 -12.03 12.40
CA TRP A 204 6.90 -11.06 11.92
C TRP A 204 7.30 -10.01 12.95
N LEU A 205 6.50 -9.81 14.00
CA LEU A 205 6.89 -9.08 15.20
C LEU A 205 7.17 -10.06 16.34
N GLN A 206 8.19 -9.78 17.13
CA GLN A 206 8.41 -10.47 18.41
C GLN A 206 7.70 -9.69 19.51
N LYS A 207 7.11 -10.41 20.47
CA LYS A 207 6.56 -9.82 21.70
C LYS A 207 7.63 -9.19 22.54
#